data_c1c97390362cf2915850a29ae2b6dd54
#
_entry.id   c1c97390362cf2915850a29ae2b6dd54
#
_cell.length_a   1.000
_cell.length_b   1.000
_cell.length_c   1.000
_cell.angle_alpha   90.00
_cell.angle_beta   90.00
_cell.angle_gamma   90.00
#
_symmetry.space_group_name_H-M   'P 1'
#
loop_
_entity.id
_entity.type
_entity.pdbx_description
1 polymer ?
#
loop_
_entity_poly.entity_id
_entity_poly.type
_entity_poly.pdbx_seq_one_letter_code
_entity_poly.pdbx_strand_id
1 'polypeptide(L)'
;MDIEELLEKPYWVIDLLPKQVPAESPGRFFAVEQLLLAHPQVEALRARKLSVLLKLYCYHDLRISTDYGETWTEDPDPGELSSALDSELYLLLPDEEALITADPGDIYMTLYNPSDDLLALVRQLATADGLFVWQPPQG
;
A
#
# COMPACT_ATOMS: atom_id res chain seq x y z
N MET A 1 7.82 -4.60 -17.40
CA MET A 1 8.39 -5.21 -16.18
C MET A 1 7.27 -5.95 -15.46
N ASP A 2 7.49 -7.21 -15.10
CA ASP A 2 6.44 -7.99 -14.48
C ASP A 2 6.44 -7.86 -12.95
N ILE A 3 5.43 -8.43 -12.30
CA ILE A 3 5.26 -8.36 -10.85
C ILE A 3 6.50 -8.91 -10.12
N GLU A 4 7.02 -10.05 -10.58
CA GLU A 4 8.15 -10.69 -9.89
C GLU A 4 9.38 -9.81 -9.91
N GLU A 5 9.65 -9.16 -11.03
CA GLU A 5 10.77 -8.21 -11.13
C GLU A 5 10.57 -7.02 -10.21
N LEU A 6 9.34 -6.48 -10.15
CA LEU A 6 9.04 -5.32 -9.31
C LEU A 6 9.16 -5.63 -7.83
N LEU A 7 8.78 -6.84 -7.41
CA LEU A 7 8.87 -7.26 -6.02
C LEU A 7 10.33 -7.39 -5.52
N GLU A 8 11.29 -7.42 -6.44
CA GLU A 8 12.72 -7.45 -6.10
C GLU A 8 13.36 -6.06 -6.04
N LYS A 9 12.62 -5.02 -6.42
CA LYS A 9 13.13 -3.65 -6.43
C LYS A 9 13.09 -3.04 -5.02
N PRO A 10 13.86 -1.95 -4.81
CA PRO A 10 13.76 -1.20 -3.56
C PRO A 10 12.32 -0.80 -3.27
N TYR A 11 11.93 -0.85 -2.00
CA TYR A 11 10.57 -0.57 -1.61
C TYR A 11 10.50 0.32 -0.37
N TRP A 12 9.34 0.95 -0.22
CA TRP A 12 8.98 1.78 0.93
C TRP A 12 7.68 1.24 1.52
N VAL A 13 7.49 1.49 2.82
CA VAL A 13 6.29 1.05 3.54
C VAL A 13 5.39 2.27 3.76
N ILE A 14 4.11 2.13 3.45
CA ILE A 14 3.06 3.13 3.72
C ILE A 14 2.31 2.60 4.94
N ASP A 15 2.48 3.23 6.10
CA ASP A 15 2.18 2.60 7.38
C ASP A 15 1.47 3.55 8.34
N LEU A 16 0.76 2.98 9.29
CA LEU A 16 0.24 3.74 10.43
C LEU A 16 1.36 4.21 11.35
N LEU A 17 2.50 3.53 11.33
CA LEU A 17 3.65 3.83 12.17
C LEU A 17 4.72 4.56 11.36
N PRO A 18 5.49 5.47 11.99
CA PRO A 18 6.47 6.28 11.26
C PRO A 18 7.76 5.57 10.92
N LYS A 19 8.01 4.43 11.53
CA LYS A 19 9.26 3.66 11.35
C LYS A 19 9.07 2.22 11.81
N GLN A 20 10.04 1.40 11.47
CA GLN A 20 10.02 -0.01 11.85
C GLN A 20 9.98 -0.17 13.37
N VAL A 21 9.13 -1.08 13.86
CA VAL A 21 9.03 -1.42 15.27
C VAL A 21 10.32 -2.14 15.68
N PRO A 22 10.89 -1.80 16.87
CA PRO A 22 12.09 -2.49 17.34
C PRO A 22 11.90 -4.00 17.45
N ALA A 23 12.93 -4.74 17.07
CA ALA A 23 12.89 -6.22 17.07
C ALA A 23 12.67 -6.79 18.49
N GLU A 24 13.08 -6.05 19.52
CA GLU A 24 12.92 -6.45 20.92
C GLU A 24 11.54 -6.15 21.50
N SER A 25 10.63 -5.59 20.73
CA SER A 25 9.30 -5.28 21.21
C SER A 25 8.56 -6.57 21.58
N PRO A 26 8.28 -6.83 22.86
CA PRO A 26 7.77 -8.12 23.30
C PRO A 26 6.25 -8.22 23.13
N GLY A 27 5.77 -8.64 21.99
CA GLY A 27 4.35 -8.93 21.80
C GLY A 27 3.40 -7.75 21.84
N ARG A 28 3.83 -6.58 22.30
CA ARG A 28 2.96 -5.40 22.34
C ARG A 28 2.53 -4.97 20.96
N PHE A 29 3.44 -5.00 20.00
CA PHE A 29 3.11 -4.68 18.63
C PHE A 29 2.03 -5.61 18.09
N PHE A 30 2.18 -6.92 18.35
CA PHE A 30 1.20 -7.92 17.92
C PHE A 30 -0.18 -7.61 18.51
N ALA A 31 -0.26 -7.28 19.79
CA ALA A 31 -1.52 -6.97 20.45
C ALA A 31 -2.16 -5.70 19.87
N VAL A 32 -1.36 -4.67 19.58
CA VAL A 32 -1.83 -3.43 18.96
C VAL A 32 -2.34 -3.71 17.54
N GLU A 33 -1.58 -4.47 16.77
CA GLU A 33 -1.95 -4.84 15.41
C GLU A 33 -3.29 -5.59 15.40
N GLN A 34 -3.48 -6.53 16.32
CA GLN A 34 -4.73 -7.28 16.42
C GLN A 34 -5.93 -6.36 16.70
N LEU A 35 -5.76 -5.35 17.54
CA LEU A 35 -6.81 -4.38 17.80
C LEU A 35 -7.09 -3.52 16.57
N LEU A 36 -6.04 -3.05 15.88
CA LEU A 36 -6.19 -2.21 14.69
C LEU A 36 -6.84 -2.96 13.53
N LEU A 37 -6.68 -4.28 13.46
CA LEU A 37 -7.29 -5.12 12.44
C LEU A 37 -8.67 -5.65 12.82
N ALA A 38 -9.14 -5.35 14.02
CA ALA A 38 -10.48 -5.71 14.48
C ALA A 38 -11.48 -4.58 14.21
N HIS A 39 -12.76 -4.91 14.15
CA HIS A 39 -13.81 -3.90 14.05
C HIS A 39 -13.94 -3.11 15.35
N PRO A 40 -14.19 -1.81 15.29
CA PRO A 40 -14.39 -0.99 14.10
C PRO A 40 -13.12 -0.35 13.53
N GLN A 41 -11.95 -0.57 14.17
CA GLN A 41 -10.70 0.09 13.78
C GLN A 41 -10.25 -0.27 12.37
N VAL A 42 -10.47 -1.52 11.96
CA VAL A 42 -10.05 -1.99 10.62
C VAL A 42 -10.76 -1.20 9.51
N GLU A 43 -11.98 -0.76 9.74
CA GLU A 43 -12.73 0.02 8.75
C GLU A 43 -12.11 1.40 8.54
N ALA A 44 -11.67 2.03 9.62
CA ALA A 44 -10.98 3.32 9.54
C ALA A 44 -9.64 3.19 8.81
N LEU A 45 -8.89 2.13 9.08
CA LEU A 45 -7.63 1.85 8.40
C LEU A 45 -7.86 1.63 6.90
N ARG A 46 -8.86 0.83 6.56
CA ARG A 46 -9.22 0.58 5.16
C ARG A 46 -9.56 1.87 4.44
N ALA A 47 -10.30 2.76 5.09
CA ALA A 47 -10.65 4.05 4.51
C ALA A 47 -9.40 4.90 4.21
N ARG A 48 -8.40 4.88 5.08
CA ARG A 48 -7.14 5.60 4.86
C ARG A 48 -6.38 5.05 3.66
N LYS A 49 -6.25 3.72 3.58
CA LYS A 49 -5.61 3.07 2.43
C LYS A 49 -6.32 3.43 1.12
N LEU A 50 -7.64 3.30 1.11
CA LEU A 50 -8.43 3.59 -0.07
C LEU A 50 -8.28 5.05 -0.49
N SER A 51 -8.28 5.97 0.46
CA SER A 51 -8.14 7.41 0.16
C SER A 51 -6.81 7.69 -0.53
N VAL A 52 -5.71 7.12 -0.07
CA VAL A 52 -4.41 7.28 -0.71
C VAL A 52 -4.46 6.78 -2.16
N LEU A 53 -5.01 5.58 -2.37
CA LEU A 53 -5.07 4.98 -3.71
C LEU A 53 -5.98 5.73 -4.66
N LEU A 54 -7.14 6.19 -4.19
CA LEU A 54 -8.05 6.98 -5.02
C LEU A 54 -7.43 8.32 -5.42
N LYS A 55 -6.75 8.98 -4.49
CA LYS A 55 -6.07 10.25 -4.81
C LYS A 55 -4.92 10.03 -5.77
N LEU A 56 -4.16 8.96 -5.59
CA LEU A 56 -3.09 8.61 -6.52
C LEU A 56 -3.64 8.38 -7.93
N TYR A 57 -4.79 7.76 -8.03
CA TYR A 57 -5.46 7.51 -9.30
C TYR A 57 -5.81 8.80 -10.06
N CYS A 58 -5.93 9.92 -9.35
CA CYS A 58 -6.16 11.21 -10.01
C CYS A 58 -4.95 11.69 -10.83
N TYR A 59 -3.78 11.13 -10.59
CA TYR A 59 -2.52 11.59 -11.19
C TYR A 59 -1.84 10.55 -12.07
N HIS A 60 -2.20 9.29 -11.94
CA HIS A 60 -1.53 8.18 -12.66
C HIS A 60 -2.55 7.15 -13.13
N ASP A 61 -2.28 6.55 -14.29
CA ASP A 61 -3.03 5.39 -14.73
C ASP A 61 -2.73 4.20 -13.82
N LEU A 62 -3.73 3.40 -13.55
CA LEU A 62 -3.60 2.22 -12.69
C LEU A 62 -4.13 0.98 -13.38
N ARG A 63 -3.54 -0.16 -13.02
CA ARG A 63 -4.08 -1.49 -13.30
C ARG A 63 -4.13 -2.23 -11.99
N ILE A 64 -5.18 -3.00 -11.76
CA ILE A 64 -5.30 -3.76 -10.52
C ILE A 64 -5.46 -5.25 -10.79
N SER A 65 -4.94 -6.06 -9.88
CA SER A 65 -5.07 -7.51 -9.91
C SER A 65 -5.29 -8.03 -8.49
N THR A 66 -6.15 -9.03 -8.36
CA THR A 66 -6.37 -9.73 -7.09
C THR A 66 -5.99 -11.20 -7.19
N ASP A 67 -5.30 -11.60 -8.26
CA ASP A 67 -4.86 -12.97 -8.51
C ASP A 67 -3.37 -13.04 -8.86
N TYR A 68 -2.55 -12.21 -8.22
CA TYR A 68 -1.09 -12.17 -8.39
C TYR A 68 -0.69 -11.83 -9.84
N GLY A 69 -1.45 -10.97 -10.50
CA GLY A 69 -1.11 -10.51 -11.84
C GLY A 69 -1.49 -11.46 -12.96
N GLU A 70 -2.24 -12.53 -12.68
CA GLU A 70 -2.73 -13.41 -13.73
C GLU A 70 -3.73 -12.71 -14.64
N THR A 71 -4.62 -11.92 -14.04
CA THR A 71 -5.55 -11.06 -14.77
C THR A 71 -5.47 -9.65 -14.23
N TRP A 72 -5.59 -8.67 -15.13
CA TRP A 72 -5.53 -7.26 -14.80
C TRP A 72 -6.80 -6.55 -15.21
N THR A 73 -7.29 -5.67 -14.34
CA THR A 73 -8.34 -4.71 -14.68
C THR A 73 -7.66 -3.39 -14.99
N GLU A 74 -7.75 -2.94 -16.26
CA GLU A 74 -7.22 -1.65 -16.67
C GLU A 74 -8.25 -0.57 -16.40
N ASP A 75 -7.79 0.61 -15.96
CA ASP A 75 -8.65 1.76 -15.70
C ASP A 75 -9.87 1.38 -14.84
N PRO A 76 -9.66 0.75 -13.66
CA PRO A 76 -10.79 0.36 -12.82
C PRO A 76 -11.61 1.58 -12.43
N ASP A 77 -12.92 1.40 -12.27
CA ASP A 77 -13.68 2.48 -11.66
C ASP A 77 -13.40 2.53 -10.14
N PRO A 78 -13.73 3.65 -9.47
CA PRO A 78 -13.45 3.76 -8.04
C PRO A 78 -14.09 2.66 -7.18
N GLY A 79 -15.26 2.15 -7.58
CA GLY A 79 -15.93 1.05 -6.88
C GLY A 79 -15.15 -0.24 -7.00
N GLU A 80 -14.60 -0.53 -8.18
CA GLU A 80 -13.77 -1.71 -8.40
C GLU A 80 -12.50 -1.65 -7.56
N LEU A 81 -11.86 -0.48 -7.51
CA LEU A 81 -10.67 -0.29 -6.69
C LEU A 81 -10.99 -0.49 -5.21
N SER A 82 -12.11 0.06 -4.74
CA SER A 82 -12.55 -0.12 -3.37
C SER A 82 -12.77 -1.59 -3.03
N SER A 83 -13.47 -2.32 -3.89
CA SER A 83 -13.73 -3.75 -3.68
C SER A 83 -12.45 -4.58 -3.67
N ALA A 84 -11.48 -4.21 -4.49
CA ALA A 84 -10.21 -4.94 -4.59
C ALA A 84 -9.40 -4.88 -3.30
N LEU A 85 -9.60 -3.86 -2.46
CA LEU A 85 -8.92 -3.76 -1.15
C LEU A 85 -9.37 -4.82 -0.15
N ASP A 86 -10.46 -5.51 -0.40
CA ASP A 86 -10.91 -6.61 0.46
C ASP A 86 -10.18 -7.92 0.14
N SER A 87 -9.31 -7.89 -0.85
CA SER A 87 -8.46 -9.02 -1.26
C SER A 87 -7.00 -8.59 -1.23
N GLU A 88 -6.08 -9.53 -1.47
CA GLU A 88 -4.68 -9.22 -1.69
C GLU A 88 -4.57 -8.46 -3.02
N LEU A 89 -4.25 -7.18 -2.94
CA LEU A 89 -4.26 -6.27 -4.07
C LEU A 89 -2.86 -6.02 -4.61
N TYR A 90 -2.72 -6.13 -5.92
CA TYR A 90 -1.55 -5.68 -6.67
C TYR A 90 -1.98 -4.53 -7.57
N LEU A 91 -1.44 -3.35 -7.33
CA LEU A 91 -1.79 -2.13 -8.04
C LEU A 91 -0.56 -1.66 -8.83
N LEU A 92 -0.64 -1.75 -10.14
CA LEU A 92 0.46 -1.37 -11.02
C LEU A 92 0.26 0.05 -11.54
N LEU A 93 1.33 0.84 -11.50
CA LEU A 93 1.40 2.14 -12.16
C LEU A 93 2.26 1.94 -13.42
N PRO A 94 1.64 1.66 -14.58
CA PRO A 94 2.41 1.24 -15.75
C PRO A 94 3.38 2.29 -16.25
N ASP A 95 3.02 3.57 -16.23
CA ASP A 95 3.88 4.64 -16.73
C ASP A 95 5.10 4.88 -15.84
N GLU A 96 5.03 4.50 -14.58
CA GLU A 96 6.11 4.65 -13.60
C GLU A 96 6.90 3.37 -13.39
N GLU A 97 6.43 2.25 -13.93
CA GLU A 97 6.98 0.93 -13.64
C GLU A 97 7.10 0.69 -12.13
N ALA A 98 6.05 1.06 -11.39
CA ALA A 98 5.99 0.93 -9.95
C ALA A 98 4.78 0.09 -9.55
N LEU A 99 4.84 -0.49 -8.36
CA LEU A 99 3.80 -1.40 -7.85
C LEU A 99 3.48 -1.07 -6.40
N ILE A 100 2.20 -1.09 -6.07
CA ILE A 100 1.75 -1.04 -4.68
C ILE A 100 1.05 -2.36 -4.36
N THR A 101 1.40 -2.96 -3.23
CA THR A 101 0.70 -4.13 -2.72
C THR A 101 -0.04 -3.77 -1.44
N ALA A 102 -1.22 -4.34 -1.26
CA ALA A 102 -2.03 -4.13 -0.06
C ALA A 102 -2.77 -5.42 0.27
N ASP A 103 -2.87 -5.72 1.55
CA ASP A 103 -3.57 -6.90 2.05
C ASP A 103 -4.45 -6.48 3.23
N PRO A 104 -5.71 -6.94 3.30
CA PRO A 104 -6.58 -6.55 4.43
C PRO A 104 -6.07 -7.04 5.79
N GLY A 105 -5.18 -8.04 5.81
CA GLY A 105 -4.56 -8.54 7.04
C GLY A 105 -3.34 -7.74 7.50
N ASP A 106 -2.95 -6.68 6.79
CA ASP A 106 -1.80 -5.85 7.13
C ASP A 106 -2.22 -4.43 7.48
N ILE A 107 -1.49 -3.80 8.43
CA ILE A 107 -1.75 -2.40 8.79
C ILE A 107 -1.03 -1.43 7.85
N TYR A 108 -0.33 -1.94 6.84
CA TYR A 108 0.49 -1.16 5.91
C TYR A 108 0.22 -1.57 4.46
N MET A 109 0.75 -0.76 3.55
CA MET A 109 0.89 -1.10 2.12
C MET A 109 2.37 -1.00 1.77
N THR A 110 2.77 -1.58 0.65
CA THR A 110 4.17 -1.53 0.20
C THR A 110 4.24 -0.92 -1.21
N LEU A 111 5.19 0.00 -1.39
CA LEU A 111 5.42 0.68 -2.67
C LEU A 111 6.79 0.25 -3.21
N TYR A 112 6.79 -0.40 -4.38
CA TYR A 112 8.00 -0.92 -5.03
C TYR A 112 8.40 -0.03 -6.20
N ASN A 113 9.68 0.27 -6.27
CA ASN A 113 10.33 0.93 -7.41
C ASN A 113 9.80 2.32 -7.76
N PRO A 114 9.50 3.19 -6.78
CA PRO A 114 9.04 4.53 -7.12
C PRO A 114 10.18 5.40 -7.65
N SER A 115 9.86 6.30 -8.60
CA SER A 115 10.73 7.42 -8.91
C SER A 115 10.70 8.40 -7.73
N ASP A 116 11.65 9.35 -7.72
CA ASP A 116 11.66 10.37 -6.68
C ASP A 116 10.37 11.20 -6.67
N ASP A 117 9.85 11.52 -7.86
CA ASP A 117 8.61 12.29 -7.98
C ASP A 117 7.39 11.50 -7.49
N LEU A 118 7.31 10.22 -7.85
CA LEU A 118 6.22 9.36 -7.36
C LEU A 118 6.29 9.22 -5.84
N LEU A 119 7.48 8.99 -5.29
CA LEU A 119 7.67 8.86 -3.86
C LEU A 119 7.24 10.15 -3.13
N ALA A 120 7.61 11.31 -3.67
CA ALA A 120 7.19 12.60 -3.08
C ALA A 120 5.66 12.76 -3.08
N LEU A 121 5.01 12.38 -4.18
CA LEU A 121 3.55 12.44 -4.27
C LEU A 121 2.90 11.49 -3.25
N VAL A 122 3.37 10.26 -3.19
CA VAL A 122 2.82 9.27 -2.25
C VAL A 122 3.00 9.73 -0.80
N ARG A 123 4.15 10.34 -0.47
CA ARG A 123 4.36 10.90 0.88
C ARG A 123 3.34 11.98 1.21
N GLN A 124 3.05 12.88 0.27
CA GLN A 124 2.06 13.93 0.48
C GLN A 124 0.66 13.33 0.71
N LEU A 125 0.28 12.37 -0.13
CA LEU A 125 -1.04 11.74 -0.01
C LEU A 125 -1.17 10.94 1.28
N ALA A 126 -0.15 10.17 1.63
CA ALA A 126 -0.15 9.36 2.85
C ALA A 126 -0.24 10.26 4.10
N THR A 127 0.55 11.33 4.16
CA THR A 127 0.54 12.27 5.28
C THR A 127 -0.85 12.88 5.47
N ALA A 128 -1.51 13.25 4.38
CA ALA A 128 -2.85 13.83 4.45
C ALA A 128 -3.89 12.86 5.01
N ASP A 129 -3.65 11.56 4.88
CA ASP A 129 -4.56 10.53 5.37
C ASP A 129 -4.07 9.88 6.69
N GLY A 130 -3.09 10.50 7.34
CA GLY A 130 -2.62 10.03 8.65
C GLY A 130 -1.72 8.81 8.58
N LEU A 131 -1.03 8.61 7.45
CA LEU A 131 -0.08 7.53 7.26
C LEU A 131 1.32 8.09 7.09
N PHE A 132 2.30 7.24 7.27
CA PHE A 132 3.72 7.58 7.11
C PHE A 132 4.33 6.73 6.01
N VAL A 133 5.38 7.24 5.37
CA VAL A 133 6.14 6.49 4.37
C VAL A 133 7.58 6.38 4.85
N TRP A 134 8.06 5.16 4.98
CA TRP A 134 9.43 4.92 5.45
C TRP A 134 10.04 3.73 4.71
N GLN A 135 11.36 3.65 4.73
CA GLN A 135 12.08 2.58 4.07
C GLN A 135 12.78 1.72 5.11
N PRO A 136 12.59 0.38 5.05
CA PRO A 136 13.33 -0.50 5.96
C PRO A 136 14.83 -0.38 5.75
N PRO A 137 15.65 -0.61 6.79
CA PRO A 137 17.10 -0.61 6.64
C PRO A 137 17.50 -1.61 5.55
N GLN A 138 18.38 -1.15 4.65
CA GLN A 138 18.95 -2.00 3.60
C GLN A 138 20.15 -2.73 4.17
N GLY A 139 20.14 -4.02 4.10
CA GLY A 139 21.27 -4.70 4.70
C GLY A 139 21.28 -6.12 4.66
#